data_090ab4e1e630c038c8360bd64f80d42c
#
_entry.id   090ab4e1e630c038c8360bd64f80d42c
#
_cell.length_a   1.000
_cell.length_b   1.000
_cell.length_c   1.000
_cell.angle_alpha   90.00
_cell.angle_beta   90.00
_cell.angle_gamma   90.00
#
_symmetry.space_group_name_H-M   'P 1'
#
loop_
_entity.id
_entity.type
_entity.pdbx_description
1 polymer ?
#
loop_
_entity_poly.entity_id
_entity_poly.type
_entity_poly.pdbx_seq_one_letter_code
_entity_poly.pdbx_strand_id
1 'polypeptide(L)'
;MTVDELQRALLEGLIDHAALFPPASMTMPQALSEDRAARESEYGWMIDRFVCPASRLRELEGLSAPLSVVLDGELPPAARAEAIETRLEAPRPDSRELLRTAHSLRELSNEVYFELVLEERWRDSAPAAIGAIAVVGGRVKLRCGGLMVPSSEQVALVLVSCREAGVVMKATAGLHHPLRSEGQHGFLNLLCAAAHAHSRRADERSLTQMLDAEALGELPLDDLNADEAREARRRLFKGFGSCSWREPVEDLRMLGWVE
;
A
#
# COMPACT_ATOMS: atom_id res chain seq x y z
N MET A 1 19.49 20.65 -0.05
CA MET A 1 18.39 20.87 -1.03
C MET A 1 17.08 20.63 -0.31
N THR A 2 16.10 21.45 -0.49
CA THR A 2 14.75 21.20 0.06
C THR A 2 14.09 20.12 -0.81
N VAL A 3 13.41 19.14 -0.18
CA VAL A 3 12.57 18.15 -0.89
C VAL A 3 11.60 18.92 -1.79
N ASP A 4 11.60 18.60 -3.09
CA ASP A 4 10.70 19.23 -4.06
C ASP A 4 9.22 18.98 -3.68
N GLU A 5 8.33 19.90 -4.04
CA GLU A 5 6.89 19.78 -3.75
C GLU A 5 6.28 18.50 -4.33
N LEU A 6 6.71 18.07 -5.51
CA LEU A 6 6.27 16.82 -6.11
C LEU A 6 6.74 15.60 -5.30
N GLN A 7 8.02 15.58 -4.92
CA GLN A 7 8.58 14.52 -4.09
C GLN A 7 7.82 14.42 -2.75
N ARG A 8 7.59 15.56 -2.11
CA ARG A 8 6.80 15.63 -0.87
C ARG A 8 5.39 15.08 -1.08
N ALA A 9 4.72 15.47 -2.15
CA ALA A 9 3.36 15.02 -2.47
C ALA A 9 3.27 13.52 -2.72
N LEU A 10 4.30 12.94 -3.32
CA LEU A 10 4.38 11.49 -3.58
C LEU A 10 4.74 10.68 -2.34
N LEU A 11 5.62 11.19 -1.47
CA LEU A 11 6.25 10.41 -0.42
C LEU A 11 5.66 10.63 1.00
N GLU A 12 4.92 11.71 1.25
CA GLU A 12 4.36 12.00 2.59
C GLU A 12 3.40 10.92 3.05
N GLY A 13 3.65 10.34 4.25
CA GLY A 13 2.85 9.25 4.81
C GLY A 13 2.73 8.06 3.85
N LEU A 14 3.81 7.69 3.19
CA LEU A 14 3.82 6.63 2.17
C LEU A 14 3.99 5.24 2.79
N ILE A 15 4.79 5.13 3.86
CA ILE A 15 5.26 3.86 4.39
C ILE A 15 4.46 3.47 5.64
N ASP A 16 3.71 2.38 5.56
CA ASP A 16 3.18 1.67 6.71
C ASP A 16 4.28 0.74 7.26
N HIS A 17 4.73 0.98 8.50
CA HIS A 17 5.86 0.27 9.10
C HIS A 17 5.42 -1.09 9.64
N ALA A 18 5.83 -2.16 8.96
CA ALA A 18 5.40 -3.54 9.17
C ALA A 18 6.53 -4.45 9.73
N ALA A 19 7.38 -3.94 10.62
CA ALA A 19 8.57 -4.63 11.14
C ALA A 19 8.28 -5.95 11.87
N LEU A 20 7.04 -6.19 12.30
CA LEU A 20 6.61 -7.45 12.90
C LEU A 20 6.45 -8.59 11.88
N PHE A 21 6.45 -8.28 10.58
CA PHE A 21 6.23 -9.24 9.50
C PHE A 21 7.54 -9.67 8.83
N PRO A 22 7.56 -10.85 8.18
CA PRO A 22 8.71 -11.29 7.41
C PRO A 22 9.08 -10.29 6.29
N PRO A 23 10.36 -10.20 5.96
CA PRO A 23 11.51 -10.95 6.50
C PRO A 23 12.05 -10.41 7.83
N ALA A 24 11.73 -9.18 8.25
CA ALA A 24 12.27 -8.58 9.48
C ALA A 24 11.84 -9.35 10.75
N SER A 25 10.57 -9.73 10.87
CA SER A 25 10.03 -10.56 11.95
C SER A 25 10.50 -10.14 13.35
N MET A 26 10.52 -8.85 13.63
CA MET A 26 11.03 -8.29 14.90
C MET A 26 10.15 -8.69 16.08
N THR A 27 10.75 -8.70 17.27
CA THR A 27 9.97 -8.73 18.52
C THR A 27 9.20 -7.41 18.69
N MET A 28 8.12 -7.40 19.46
CA MET A 28 7.33 -6.17 19.66
C MET A 28 8.19 -5.01 20.23
N PRO A 29 9.03 -5.19 21.26
CA PRO A 29 9.88 -4.11 21.74
C PRO A 29 10.83 -3.56 20.68
N GLN A 30 11.42 -4.42 19.84
CA GLN A 30 12.30 -4.00 18.76
C GLN A 30 11.52 -3.19 17.69
N ALA A 31 10.37 -3.70 17.26
CA ALA A 31 9.54 -3.04 16.26
C ALA A 31 9.05 -1.65 16.73
N LEU A 32 8.63 -1.52 18.00
CA LEU A 32 8.24 -0.25 18.59
C LEU A 32 9.42 0.74 18.73
N SER A 33 10.61 0.22 19.04
CA SER A 33 11.83 1.03 19.07
C SER A 33 12.20 1.55 17.68
N GLU A 34 12.12 0.70 16.66
CA GLU A 34 12.38 1.08 15.27
C GLU A 34 11.33 2.06 14.74
N ASP A 35 10.05 1.87 15.07
CA ASP A 35 8.99 2.81 14.67
C ASP A 35 9.21 4.20 15.29
N ARG A 36 9.60 4.26 16.56
CA ARG A 36 9.94 5.52 17.21
C ARG A 36 11.14 6.19 16.54
N ALA A 37 12.21 5.43 16.29
CA ALA A 37 13.40 5.94 15.62
C ALA A 37 13.07 6.45 14.20
N ALA A 38 12.18 5.76 13.47
CA ALA A 38 11.71 6.20 12.17
C ALA A 38 11.01 7.57 12.24
N ARG A 39 10.07 7.72 13.17
CA ARG A 39 9.26 8.94 13.31
C ARG A 39 10.07 10.14 13.86
N GLU A 40 11.09 9.87 14.67
CA GLU A 40 12.01 10.89 15.19
C GLU A 40 13.11 11.28 14.19
N SER A 41 13.30 10.52 13.12
CA SER A 41 14.24 10.83 12.05
C SER A 41 13.77 12.00 11.17
N GLU A 42 14.67 12.57 10.38
CA GLU A 42 14.36 13.58 9.36
C GLU A 42 13.39 13.08 8.29
N TYR A 43 13.23 11.74 8.17
CA TYR A 43 12.31 11.06 7.24
C TYR A 43 10.99 10.64 7.89
N GLY A 44 10.74 10.98 9.15
CA GLY A 44 9.53 10.61 9.88
C GLY A 44 8.23 11.02 9.18
N TRP A 45 8.30 12.05 8.35
CA TRP A 45 7.18 12.52 7.53
C TRP A 45 6.73 11.53 6.45
N MET A 46 7.59 10.54 6.09
CA MET A 46 7.24 9.47 5.15
C MET A 46 6.50 8.31 5.82
N ILE A 47 6.53 8.22 7.15
CA ILE A 47 5.96 7.10 7.91
C ILE A 47 4.49 7.38 8.23
N ASP A 48 3.60 6.48 7.83
CA ASP A 48 2.18 6.56 8.16
C ASP A 48 1.86 5.69 9.39
N ARG A 49 1.45 4.45 9.22
CA ARG A 49 0.94 3.59 10.29
C ARG A 49 1.98 2.58 10.77
N PHE A 50 1.85 2.20 12.04
CA PHE A 50 2.45 0.97 12.53
C PHE A 50 1.53 -0.20 12.20
N VAL A 51 2.06 -1.29 11.63
CA VAL A 51 1.27 -2.45 11.22
C VAL A 51 1.46 -3.59 12.22
N CYS A 52 0.36 -4.04 12.82
CA CYS A 52 0.37 -5.08 13.85
C CYS A 52 -0.60 -6.22 13.48
N PRO A 53 -0.20 -7.51 13.60
CA PRO A 53 -1.14 -8.61 13.48
C PRO A 53 -2.10 -8.61 14.67
N ALA A 54 -3.37 -8.96 14.44
CA ALA A 54 -4.41 -8.97 15.47
C ALA A 54 -4.04 -9.87 16.68
N SER A 55 -3.40 -11.00 16.41
CA SER A 55 -2.92 -11.95 17.43
C SER A 55 -1.91 -11.34 18.42
N ARG A 56 -1.21 -10.26 18.03
CA ARG A 56 -0.18 -9.59 18.83
C ARG A 56 -0.60 -8.26 19.44
N LEU A 57 -1.85 -7.82 19.25
CA LEU A 57 -2.33 -6.54 19.80
C LEU A 57 -2.20 -6.41 21.31
N ARG A 58 -2.25 -7.54 22.05
CA ARG A 58 -2.09 -7.54 23.51
C ARG A 58 -0.67 -7.23 23.97
N GLU A 59 0.33 -7.36 23.08
CA GLU A 59 1.72 -7.00 23.34
C GLU A 59 1.98 -5.49 23.11
N LEU A 60 1.00 -4.78 22.54
CA LEU A 60 1.15 -3.40 22.09
C LEU A 60 0.94 -2.43 23.25
N GLU A 61 2.03 -2.00 23.86
CA GLU A 61 2.03 -1.01 24.94
C GLU A 61 2.78 0.27 24.51
N GLY A 62 2.20 1.42 24.83
CA GLY A 62 2.86 2.72 24.61
C GLY A 62 2.99 3.16 23.14
N LEU A 63 2.21 2.57 22.23
CA LEU A 63 2.13 3.06 20.85
C LEU A 63 1.36 4.38 20.81
N SER A 64 1.99 5.43 20.30
CA SER A 64 1.37 6.73 20.02
C SER A 64 1.08 6.94 18.52
N ALA A 65 1.53 6.01 17.67
CA ALA A 65 1.38 6.10 16.22
C ALA A 65 0.00 5.61 15.76
N PRO A 66 -0.46 6.08 14.58
CA PRO A 66 -1.61 5.48 13.90
C PRO A 66 -1.39 3.97 13.68
N LEU A 67 -2.45 3.18 13.87
CA LEU A 67 -2.37 1.72 13.84
C LEU A 67 -3.13 1.14 12.64
N SER A 68 -2.49 0.24 11.90
CA SER A 68 -3.14 -0.68 10.96
C SER A 68 -3.08 -2.11 11.50
N VAL A 69 -4.21 -2.81 11.53
CA VAL A 69 -4.30 -4.17 12.07
C VAL A 69 -4.54 -5.17 10.95
N VAL A 70 -3.63 -6.13 10.81
CA VAL A 70 -3.81 -7.26 9.89
C VAL A 70 -4.51 -8.40 10.63
N LEU A 71 -5.65 -8.84 10.10
CA LEU A 71 -6.42 -9.94 10.68
C LEU A 71 -5.74 -11.28 10.41
N ASP A 72 -5.21 -11.88 11.47
CA ASP A 72 -4.66 -13.23 11.53
C ASP A 72 -5.32 -14.09 12.61
N GLY A 73 -6.38 -13.56 13.21
CA GLY A 73 -7.16 -14.16 14.28
C GLY A 73 -8.29 -13.23 14.72
N GLU A 74 -8.87 -13.49 15.88
CA GLU A 74 -9.94 -12.69 16.45
C GLU A 74 -9.42 -11.33 16.96
N LEU A 75 -10.18 -10.28 16.68
CA LEU A 75 -9.92 -8.95 17.22
C LEU A 75 -10.36 -8.85 18.67
N PRO A 76 -9.54 -8.30 19.58
CA PRO A 76 -10.00 -7.95 20.91
C PRO A 76 -11.17 -6.94 20.86
N PRO A 77 -12.21 -7.08 21.69
CA PRO A 77 -13.40 -6.21 21.65
C PRO A 77 -13.13 -4.71 21.80
N ALA A 78 -12.02 -4.37 22.46
CA ALA A 78 -11.59 -2.97 22.67
C ALA A 78 -10.61 -2.45 21.62
N ALA A 79 -10.26 -3.25 20.61
CA ALA A 79 -9.33 -2.83 19.58
C ALA A 79 -9.89 -1.62 18.81
N ARG A 80 -9.08 -0.61 18.64
CA ARG A 80 -9.34 0.54 17.78
C ARG A 80 -8.14 0.71 16.87
N ALA A 81 -8.39 0.81 15.59
CA ALA A 81 -7.36 0.99 14.58
C ALA A 81 -7.84 2.01 13.55
N GLU A 82 -6.92 2.74 12.93
CA GLU A 82 -7.27 3.59 11.79
C GLU A 82 -7.60 2.75 10.56
N ALA A 83 -6.88 1.62 10.39
CA ALA A 83 -7.13 0.69 9.32
C ALA A 83 -7.17 -0.76 9.82
N ILE A 84 -8.03 -1.56 9.19
CA ILE A 84 -8.06 -3.02 9.34
C ILE A 84 -7.81 -3.63 7.97
N GLU A 85 -6.95 -4.65 7.94
CA GLU A 85 -6.58 -5.36 6.73
C GLU A 85 -6.99 -6.82 6.85
N THR A 86 -7.79 -7.29 5.91
CA THR A 86 -8.19 -8.69 5.81
C THR A 86 -7.94 -9.23 4.41
N ARG A 87 -7.94 -10.55 4.24
CA ARG A 87 -7.78 -11.18 2.94
C ARG A 87 -9.14 -11.67 2.44
N LEU A 88 -9.37 -11.55 1.13
CA LEU A 88 -10.49 -12.25 0.50
C LEU A 88 -10.24 -13.76 0.52
N GLU A 89 -11.27 -14.55 0.78
CA GLU A 89 -11.16 -16.01 0.78
C GLU A 89 -11.09 -16.58 -0.65
N ALA A 90 -11.62 -15.83 -1.61
CA ALA A 90 -11.66 -16.25 -3.00
C ALA A 90 -11.46 -15.05 -3.94
N PRO A 91 -11.00 -15.29 -5.20
CA PRO A 91 -10.84 -14.26 -6.23
C PRO A 91 -12.15 -13.56 -6.60
N ARG A 92 -13.29 -14.24 -6.39
CA ARG A 92 -14.64 -13.70 -6.52
C ARG A 92 -15.36 -13.91 -5.19
N PRO A 93 -15.37 -12.89 -4.32
CA PRO A 93 -15.99 -13.02 -3.01
C PRO A 93 -17.51 -13.15 -3.11
N ASP A 94 -18.10 -13.92 -2.20
CA ASP A 94 -19.54 -13.91 -1.99
C ASP A 94 -19.98 -12.54 -1.46
N SER A 95 -20.92 -11.90 -2.14
CA SER A 95 -21.32 -10.52 -1.81
C SER A 95 -21.97 -10.40 -0.44
N ARG A 96 -22.65 -11.44 0.06
CA ARG A 96 -23.30 -11.42 1.38
C ARG A 96 -22.28 -11.56 2.49
N GLU A 97 -21.30 -12.42 2.27
CA GLU A 97 -20.19 -12.62 3.20
C GLU A 97 -19.33 -11.37 3.29
N LEU A 98 -18.95 -10.80 2.14
CA LEU A 98 -18.18 -9.56 2.07
C LEU A 98 -18.91 -8.41 2.78
N LEU A 99 -20.23 -8.28 2.61
CA LEU A 99 -21.03 -7.27 3.28
C LEU A 99 -21.05 -7.47 4.80
N ARG A 100 -21.20 -8.71 5.29
CA ARG A 100 -21.16 -9.00 6.74
C ARG A 100 -19.80 -8.67 7.33
N THR A 101 -18.74 -9.11 6.69
CA THR A 101 -17.35 -8.83 7.09
C THR A 101 -17.09 -7.32 7.13
N ALA A 102 -17.41 -6.61 6.06
CA ALA A 102 -17.23 -5.16 5.99
C ALA A 102 -18.03 -4.43 7.09
N HIS A 103 -19.25 -4.85 7.35
CA HIS A 103 -20.10 -4.25 8.40
C HIS A 103 -19.49 -4.43 9.80
N SER A 104 -19.09 -5.65 10.15
CA SER A 104 -18.47 -5.94 11.46
C SER A 104 -17.15 -5.18 11.66
N LEU A 105 -16.31 -5.09 10.62
CA LEU A 105 -15.03 -4.42 10.71
C LEU A 105 -15.15 -2.88 10.76
N ARG A 106 -16.19 -2.32 10.16
CA ARG A 106 -16.46 -0.87 10.22
C ARG A 106 -16.85 -0.35 11.58
N GLU A 107 -17.36 -1.19 12.46
CA GLU A 107 -17.58 -0.82 13.86
C GLU A 107 -16.26 -0.52 14.59
N LEU A 108 -15.15 -1.05 14.08
CA LEU A 108 -13.82 -0.98 14.68
C LEU A 108 -12.87 -0.01 13.95
N SER A 109 -13.11 0.26 12.66
CA SER A 109 -12.27 1.13 11.84
C SER A 109 -13.04 1.74 10.68
N ASN A 110 -12.67 2.97 10.31
CA ASN A 110 -13.22 3.64 9.12
C ASN A 110 -12.58 3.16 7.80
N GLU A 111 -11.42 2.51 7.88
CA GLU A 111 -10.68 2.02 6.71
C GLU A 111 -10.53 0.50 6.78
N VAL A 112 -11.27 -0.21 5.93
CA VAL A 112 -11.18 -1.67 5.82
C VAL A 112 -10.60 -2.04 4.47
N TYR A 113 -9.41 -2.64 4.48
CA TYR A 113 -8.71 -3.10 3.28
C TYR A 113 -8.93 -4.61 3.09
N PHE A 114 -9.29 -4.97 1.87
CA PHE A 114 -9.44 -6.36 1.44
C PHE A 114 -8.29 -6.72 0.51
N GLU A 115 -7.44 -7.67 0.92
CA GLU A 115 -6.34 -8.17 0.10
C GLU A 115 -6.90 -9.02 -1.04
N LEU A 116 -6.60 -8.64 -2.28
CA LEU A 116 -7.03 -9.35 -3.46
C LEU A 116 -6.34 -10.72 -3.58
N VAL A 117 -7.09 -11.69 -4.09
CA VAL A 117 -6.58 -12.98 -4.53
C VAL A 117 -6.51 -12.96 -6.05
N LEU A 118 -5.30 -12.90 -6.61
CA LEU A 118 -5.09 -12.99 -8.05
C LEU A 118 -4.87 -14.46 -8.45
N GLU A 119 -5.54 -14.88 -9.49
CA GLU A 119 -5.49 -16.24 -10.06
C GLU A 119 -5.32 -16.18 -11.58
N GLU A 120 -5.34 -17.31 -12.27
CA GLU A 120 -5.18 -17.36 -13.74
C GLU A 120 -6.20 -16.50 -14.51
N ARG A 121 -7.45 -16.39 -14.00
CA ARG A 121 -8.51 -15.57 -14.61
C ARG A 121 -8.61 -14.16 -14.06
N TRP A 122 -7.49 -13.60 -13.60
CA TRP A 122 -7.43 -12.29 -12.94
C TRP A 122 -8.03 -11.13 -13.77
N ARG A 123 -8.00 -11.20 -15.10
CA ARG A 123 -8.60 -10.17 -15.97
C ARG A 123 -10.10 -10.02 -15.76
N ASP A 124 -10.78 -11.09 -15.36
CA ASP A 124 -12.22 -11.08 -15.08
C ASP A 124 -12.49 -10.96 -13.57
N SER A 125 -11.70 -11.66 -12.74
CA SER A 125 -11.97 -11.77 -11.31
C SER A 125 -11.54 -10.53 -10.53
N ALA A 126 -10.41 -9.90 -10.86
CA ALA A 126 -9.94 -8.74 -10.12
C ALA A 126 -10.88 -7.52 -10.26
N PRO A 127 -11.33 -7.11 -11.46
CA PRO A 127 -12.31 -6.03 -11.57
C PRO A 127 -13.63 -6.34 -10.86
N ALA A 128 -14.10 -7.60 -10.92
CA ALA A 128 -15.32 -8.03 -10.23
C ALA A 128 -15.18 -7.94 -8.70
N ALA A 129 -14.04 -8.39 -8.14
CA ALA A 129 -13.75 -8.29 -6.72
C ALA A 129 -13.64 -6.82 -6.27
N ILE A 130 -12.96 -5.99 -7.04
CA ILE A 130 -12.83 -4.54 -6.75
C ILE A 130 -14.21 -3.87 -6.78
N GLY A 131 -15.06 -4.20 -7.75
CA GLY A 131 -16.44 -3.72 -7.79
C GLY A 131 -17.24 -4.13 -6.56
N ALA A 132 -17.12 -5.38 -6.11
CA ALA A 132 -17.78 -5.85 -4.88
C ALA A 132 -17.25 -5.13 -3.63
N ILE A 133 -15.93 -4.90 -3.54
CA ILE A 133 -15.31 -4.11 -2.45
C ILE A 133 -15.84 -2.67 -2.47
N ALA A 134 -16.01 -2.06 -3.64
CA ALA A 134 -16.58 -0.71 -3.77
C ALA A 134 -18.00 -0.63 -3.21
N VAL A 135 -18.85 -1.62 -3.54
CA VAL A 135 -20.24 -1.68 -3.05
C VAL A 135 -20.34 -1.69 -1.53
N VAL A 136 -19.43 -2.40 -0.88
CA VAL A 136 -19.36 -2.41 0.59
C VAL A 136 -18.55 -1.25 1.16
N GLY A 137 -18.07 -0.32 0.33
CA GLY A 137 -17.24 0.84 0.68
C GLY A 137 -15.91 0.46 1.32
N GLY A 138 -15.39 -0.71 0.98
CA GLY A 138 -14.07 -1.16 1.37
C GLY A 138 -12.97 -0.52 0.54
N ARG A 139 -11.74 -0.88 0.85
CA ARG A 139 -10.52 -0.49 0.15
C ARG A 139 -9.77 -1.73 -0.32
N VAL A 140 -8.92 -1.58 -1.32
CA VAL A 140 -8.16 -2.69 -1.89
C VAL A 140 -6.75 -2.74 -1.29
N LYS A 141 -6.29 -3.95 -0.97
CA LYS A 141 -4.90 -4.24 -0.67
C LYS A 141 -4.35 -5.18 -1.73
N LEU A 142 -3.21 -4.82 -2.32
CA LEU A 142 -2.50 -5.63 -3.31
C LEU A 142 -1.17 -6.11 -2.75
N ARG A 143 -0.97 -7.43 -2.74
CA ARG A 143 0.33 -8.01 -2.39
C ARG A 143 1.24 -7.97 -3.62
N CYS A 144 2.42 -7.35 -3.47
CA CYS A 144 3.41 -7.18 -4.55
C CYS A 144 4.66 -8.05 -4.39
N GLY A 145 4.69 -8.93 -3.40
CA GLY A 145 5.85 -9.80 -3.12
C GLY A 145 5.50 -11.07 -2.38
N GLY A 146 6.51 -11.89 -2.09
CA GLY A 146 6.37 -13.21 -1.48
C GLY A 146 6.35 -14.31 -2.54
N LEU A 147 5.54 -15.36 -2.32
CA LEU A 147 5.50 -16.53 -3.21
C LEU A 147 4.99 -16.23 -4.63
N MET A 148 4.18 -15.20 -4.79
CA MET A 148 3.65 -14.75 -6.08
C MET A 148 3.76 -13.23 -6.16
N VAL A 149 4.58 -12.76 -7.10
CA VAL A 149 4.67 -11.35 -7.48
C VAL A 149 3.70 -11.13 -8.64
N PRO A 150 2.74 -10.20 -8.54
CA PRO A 150 1.86 -9.90 -9.66
C PRO A 150 2.68 -9.34 -10.84
N SER A 151 2.26 -9.64 -12.06
CA SER A 151 2.87 -9.01 -13.24
C SER A 151 2.52 -7.50 -13.30
N SER A 152 3.31 -6.74 -14.06
CA SER A 152 3.02 -5.31 -14.27
C SER A 152 1.64 -5.09 -14.92
N GLU A 153 1.21 -6.00 -15.80
CA GLU A 153 -0.13 -5.98 -16.39
C GLU A 153 -1.23 -6.19 -15.32
N GLN A 154 -0.99 -7.09 -14.35
CA GLN A 154 -1.93 -7.31 -13.25
C GLN A 154 -2.05 -6.07 -12.37
N VAL A 155 -0.93 -5.44 -12.03
CA VAL A 155 -0.90 -4.20 -11.25
C VAL A 155 -1.59 -3.05 -12.00
N ALA A 156 -1.31 -2.90 -13.31
CA ALA A 156 -1.94 -1.89 -14.16
C ALA A 156 -3.46 -2.06 -14.20
N LEU A 157 -3.96 -3.29 -14.41
CA LEU A 157 -5.40 -3.57 -14.39
C LEU A 157 -6.03 -3.24 -13.03
N VAL A 158 -5.36 -3.60 -11.93
CA VAL A 158 -5.86 -3.28 -10.56
C VAL A 158 -5.95 -1.77 -10.37
N LEU A 159 -4.93 -0.99 -10.78
CA LEU A 159 -4.96 0.49 -10.72
C LEU A 159 -6.13 1.06 -11.52
N VAL A 160 -6.32 0.60 -12.76
CA VAL A 160 -7.43 1.05 -13.62
C VAL A 160 -8.78 0.69 -13.00
N SER A 161 -8.94 -0.54 -12.53
CA SER A 161 -10.19 -1.01 -11.92
C SER A 161 -10.52 -0.27 -10.62
N CYS A 162 -9.51 0.00 -9.77
CA CYS A 162 -9.69 0.80 -8.54
C CYS A 162 -10.10 2.24 -8.88
N ARG A 163 -9.47 2.88 -9.87
CA ARG A 163 -9.84 4.20 -10.35
C ARG A 163 -11.31 4.23 -10.83
N GLU A 164 -11.70 3.27 -11.66
CA GLU A 164 -13.05 3.20 -12.24
C GLU A 164 -14.13 2.96 -11.19
N ALA A 165 -13.83 2.12 -10.21
CA ALA A 165 -14.71 1.84 -9.08
C ALA A 165 -14.68 2.93 -7.99
N GLY A 166 -13.77 3.92 -8.07
CA GLY A 166 -13.58 4.94 -7.04
C GLY A 166 -13.06 4.39 -5.72
N VAL A 167 -12.25 3.32 -5.76
CA VAL A 167 -11.72 2.61 -4.59
C VAL A 167 -10.27 2.98 -4.35
N VAL A 168 -9.94 3.34 -3.11
CA VAL A 168 -8.55 3.55 -2.69
C VAL A 168 -7.88 2.21 -2.47
N MET A 169 -6.62 2.10 -2.90
CA MET A 169 -5.80 0.92 -2.66
C MET A 169 -4.51 1.23 -1.90
N LYS A 170 -3.93 0.21 -1.32
CA LYS A 170 -2.55 0.17 -0.82
C LYS A 170 -1.86 -1.07 -1.35
N ALA A 171 -0.52 -1.07 -1.31
CA ALA A 171 0.28 -2.24 -1.62
C ALA A 171 0.94 -2.82 -0.35
N THR A 172 1.44 -4.05 -0.44
CA THR A 172 2.18 -4.69 0.65
C THR A 172 3.16 -5.73 0.10
N ALA A 173 4.25 -5.95 0.83
CA ALA A 173 5.33 -6.87 0.50
C ALA A 173 6.06 -6.54 -0.82
N GLY A 174 7.35 -6.84 -0.89
CA GLY A 174 8.15 -6.75 -2.12
C GLY A 174 8.44 -5.34 -2.66
N LEU A 175 8.03 -4.29 -1.95
CA LEU A 175 8.26 -2.89 -2.33
C LEU A 175 9.39 -2.31 -1.47
N HIS A 176 10.58 -2.87 -1.60
CA HIS A 176 11.77 -2.45 -0.85
C HIS A 176 12.53 -1.35 -1.56
N HIS A 177 12.53 -1.37 -2.88
CA HIS A 177 13.31 -0.47 -3.74
C HIS A 177 12.43 0.54 -4.47
N PRO A 178 12.94 1.75 -4.77
CA PRO A 178 12.17 2.77 -5.48
C PRO A 178 11.87 2.38 -6.93
N LEU A 179 12.82 1.73 -7.60
CA LEU A 179 12.69 1.30 -8.99
C LEU A 179 12.59 -0.22 -9.09
N ARG A 180 11.98 -0.69 -10.17
CA ARG A 180 11.90 -2.11 -10.49
C ARG A 180 13.30 -2.72 -10.55
N SER A 181 13.48 -3.83 -9.87
CA SER A 181 14.74 -4.57 -9.84
C SER A 181 14.46 -6.05 -9.56
N GLU A 182 15.23 -6.94 -10.19
CA GLU A 182 15.18 -8.41 -9.94
C GLU A 182 13.77 -9.00 -9.98
N GLY A 183 12.90 -8.46 -10.85
CA GLY A 183 11.51 -8.92 -11.00
C GLY A 183 10.56 -8.42 -9.92
N GLN A 184 11.02 -7.60 -8.99
CA GLN A 184 10.18 -6.96 -7.97
C GLN A 184 9.77 -5.56 -8.42
N HIS A 185 8.58 -5.12 -8.02
CA HIS A 185 8.08 -3.79 -8.33
C HIS A 185 8.80 -2.70 -7.53
N GLY A 186 9.06 -1.56 -8.17
CA GLY A 186 9.50 -0.36 -7.49
C GLY A 186 8.33 0.47 -6.94
N PHE A 187 8.50 1.06 -5.77
CA PHE A 187 7.44 1.90 -5.22
C PHE A 187 7.29 3.25 -5.95
N LEU A 188 8.34 3.81 -6.54
CA LEU A 188 8.23 4.98 -7.42
C LEU A 188 7.53 4.64 -8.73
N ASN A 189 7.77 3.44 -9.31
CA ASN A 189 7.02 2.98 -10.45
C ASN A 189 5.52 2.95 -10.16
N LEU A 190 5.16 2.40 -9.00
CA LEU A 190 3.77 2.28 -8.58
C LEU A 190 3.12 3.64 -8.31
N LEU A 191 3.85 4.57 -7.67
CA LEU A 191 3.40 5.96 -7.43
C LEU A 191 3.18 6.71 -8.74
N CYS A 192 4.15 6.64 -9.66
CA CYS A 192 4.07 7.26 -10.98
C CYS A 192 2.87 6.70 -11.77
N ALA A 193 2.75 5.36 -11.85
CA ALA A 193 1.64 4.71 -12.53
C ALA A 193 0.29 5.07 -11.89
N ALA A 194 0.18 5.13 -10.56
CA ALA A 194 -1.03 5.54 -9.88
C ALA A 194 -1.43 6.99 -10.16
N ALA A 195 -0.47 7.92 -10.19
CA ALA A 195 -0.72 9.32 -10.51
C ALA A 195 -1.21 9.49 -11.95
N HIS A 196 -0.57 8.83 -12.91
CA HIS A 196 -1.02 8.84 -14.31
C HIS A 196 -2.35 8.12 -14.54
N ALA A 197 -2.60 7.02 -13.82
CA ALA A 197 -3.90 6.36 -13.83
C ALA A 197 -5.00 7.27 -13.30
N HIS A 198 -4.77 7.95 -12.17
CA HIS A 198 -5.74 8.85 -11.56
C HIS A 198 -6.10 10.03 -12.47
N SER A 199 -5.11 10.67 -13.09
CA SER A 199 -5.29 11.80 -14.03
C SER A 199 -5.86 11.37 -15.39
N ARG A 200 -6.08 10.06 -15.62
CA ARG A 200 -6.54 9.46 -16.89
C ARG A 200 -5.65 9.77 -18.10
N ARG A 201 -4.37 10.04 -17.88
CA ARG A 201 -3.40 10.31 -18.94
C ARG A 201 -2.80 9.05 -19.56
N ALA A 202 -2.94 7.91 -18.87
CA ALA A 202 -2.37 6.64 -19.30
C ALA A 202 -3.43 5.54 -19.39
N ASP A 203 -3.31 4.73 -20.42
CA ASP A 203 -4.03 3.47 -20.57
C ASP A 203 -3.28 2.31 -19.86
N GLU A 204 -3.88 1.12 -19.80
CA GLU A 204 -3.29 -0.06 -19.15
C GLU A 204 -1.88 -0.38 -19.69
N ARG A 205 -1.65 -0.21 -21.00
CA ARG A 205 -0.35 -0.48 -21.64
C ARG A 205 0.72 0.52 -21.17
N SER A 206 0.38 1.81 -21.15
CA SER A 206 1.30 2.84 -20.68
C SER A 206 1.63 2.68 -19.18
N LEU A 207 0.64 2.30 -18.37
CA LEU A 207 0.86 1.99 -16.95
C LEU A 207 1.77 0.76 -16.79
N THR A 208 1.61 -0.26 -17.61
CA THR A 208 2.49 -1.44 -17.60
C THR A 208 3.93 -1.04 -17.90
N GLN A 209 4.16 -0.16 -18.88
CA GLN A 209 5.50 0.35 -19.20
C GLN A 209 6.13 1.11 -18.03
N MET A 210 5.36 1.96 -17.34
CA MET A 210 5.84 2.66 -16.13
C MET A 210 6.20 1.67 -15.01
N LEU A 211 5.41 0.61 -14.84
CA LEU A 211 5.66 -0.42 -13.83
C LEU A 211 6.85 -1.31 -14.18
N ASP A 212 7.23 -1.41 -15.45
CA ASP A 212 8.39 -2.16 -15.93
C ASP A 212 9.68 -1.32 -16.02
N ALA A 213 9.61 -0.01 -15.84
CA ALA A 213 10.78 0.87 -15.92
C ALA A 213 11.83 0.51 -14.85
N GLU A 214 13.09 0.39 -15.25
CA GLU A 214 14.22 0.06 -14.36
C GLU A 214 15.11 1.28 -14.06
N ALA A 215 14.89 2.41 -14.77
CA ALA A 215 15.61 3.64 -14.55
C ALA A 215 14.67 4.81 -14.27
N LEU A 216 15.10 5.74 -13.40
CA LEU A 216 14.33 6.91 -13.02
C LEU A 216 13.91 7.76 -14.22
N GLY A 217 14.81 7.93 -15.20
CA GLY A 217 14.54 8.69 -16.42
C GLY A 217 13.53 8.08 -17.38
N GLU A 218 13.07 6.82 -17.13
CA GLU A 218 12.02 6.17 -17.89
C GLU A 218 10.61 6.45 -17.30
N LEU A 219 10.56 7.00 -16.08
CA LEU A 219 9.31 7.37 -15.43
C LEU A 219 8.93 8.81 -15.85
N PRO A 220 7.73 9.05 -16.38
CA PRO A 220 7.25 10.38 -16.79
C PRO A 220 6.83 11.23 -15.57
N LEU A 221 7.78 11.43 -14.64
CA LEU A 221 7.54 12.20 -13.41
C LEU A 221 7.44 13.71 -13.68
N ASP A 222 8.13 14.20 -14.71
CA ASP A 222 8.08 15.60 -15.12
C ASP A 222 6.69 16.02 -15.67
N ASP A 223 5.86 15.04 -16.04
CA ASP A 223 4.49 15.27 -16.49
C ASP A 223 3.48 15.44 -15.32
N LEU A 224 3.95 15.27 -14.08
CA LEU A 224 3.13 15.36 -12.88
C LEU A 224 3.39 16.67 -12.13
N ASN A 225 2.35 17.21 -11.53
CA ASN A 225 2.49 18.27 -10.54
C ASN A 225 2.10 17.77 -9.13
N ALA A 226 2.46 18.56 -8.12
CA ALA A 226 2.24 18.17 -6.72
C ALA A 226 0.77 17.97 -6.36
N ASP A 227 -0.15 18.74 -6.95
CA ASP A 227 -1.58 18.61 -6.65
C ASP A 227 -2.17 17.32 -7.22
N GLU A 228 -1.78 16.95 -8.45
CA GLU A 228 -2.15 15.68 -9.06
C GLU A 228 -1.61 14.49 -8.26
N ALA A 229 -0.37 14.58 -7.80
CA ALA A 229 0.25 13.57 -6.95
C ALA A 229 -0.51 13.41 -5.61
N ARG A 230 -0.83 14.51 -4.92
CA ARG A 230 -1.63 14.50 -3.69
C ARG A 230 -3.02 13.89 -3.90
N GLU A 231 -3.70 14.24 -5.00
CA GLU A 231 -5.01 13.67 -5.31
C GLU A 231 -4.93 12.18 -5.62
N ALA A 232 -3.94 11.73 -6.39
CA ALA A 232 -3.71 10.30 -6.65
C ALA A 232 -3.44 9.54 -5.36
N ARG A 233 -2.61 10.10 -4.45
CA ARG A 233 -2.34 9.53 -3.12
C ARG A 233 -3.59 9.45 -2.26
N ARG A 234 -4.44 10.43 -2.33
CA ARG A 234 -5.69 10.49 -1.55
C ARG A 234 -6.79 9.59 -2.10
N ARG A 235 -6.91 9.48 -3.43
CA ARG A 235 -8.07 8.88 -4.10
C ARG A 235 -7.82 7.53 -4.73
N LEU A 236 -6.57 7.17 -4.99
CA LEU A 236 -6.26 5.91 -5.66
C LEU A 236 -5.22 5.08 -4.91
N PHE A 237 -4.03 5.60 -4.63
CA PHE A 237 -2.94 4.83 -4.03
C PHE A 237 -2.43 5.45 -2.74
N LYS A 238 -2.83 4.90 -1.60
CA LYS A 238 -2.52 5.46 -0.26
C LYS A 238 -1.04 5.29 0.13
N GLY A 239 -0.45 4.13 -0.15
CA GLY A 239 0.92 3.81 0.25
C GLY A 239 1.18 2.31 0.29
N PHE A 240 2.26 1.92 0.94
CA PHE A 240 2.63 0.50 1.03
C PHE A 240 3.15 0.10 2.41
N GLY A 241 2.96 -1.18 2.74
CA GLY A 241 3.55 -1.79 3.94
C GLY A 241 4.96 -2.30 3.68
N SER A 242 5.92 -1.85 4.48
CA SER A 242 7.30 -2.31 4.46
C SER A 242 7.76 -2.83 5.83
N CYS A 243 8.50 -3.94 5.83
CA CYS A 243 9.10 -4.49 7.04
C CYS A 243 10.35 -3.71 7.49
N SER A 244 10.92 -2.87 6.62
CA SER A 244 11.99 -1.92 6.89
C SER A 244 11.58 -0.53 6.40
N TRP A 245 11.75 0.48 7.22
CA TRP A 245 11.59 1.85 6.78
C TRP A 245 12.91 2.42 6.22
N ARG A 246 14.04 1.86 6.64
CA ARG A 246 15.39 2.32 6.25
C ARG A 246 15.70 2.04 4.80
N GLU A 247 15.44 0.82 4.32
CA GLU A 247 15.72 0.44 2.93
C GLU A 247 15.10 1.41 1.91
N PRO A 248 13.78 1.67 1.92
CA PRO A 248 13.20 2.63 0.99
C PRO A 248 13.79 4.03 1.08
N VAL A 249 14.12 4.49 2.29
CA VAL A 249 14.71 5.82 2.52
C VAL A 249 16.16 5.89 2.02
N GLU A 250 16.99 4.90 2.35
CA GLU A 250 18.39 4.83 1.94
C GLU A 250 18.51 4.77 0.41
N ASP A 251 17.65 4.00 -0.25
CA ASP A 251 17.62 3.90 -1.70
C ASP A 251 17.17 5.20 -2.38
N LEU A 252 16.18 5.91 -1.81
CA LEU A 252 15.80 7.24 -2.29
C LEU A 252 16.95 8.25 -2.17
N ARG A 253 17.74 8.15 -1.09
CA ARG A 253 18.96 8.97 -0.92
C ARG A 253 20.00 8.64 -1.98
N MET A 254 20.25 7.36 -2.24
CA MET A 254 21.18 6.93 -3.28
C MET A 254 20.77 7.41 -4.68
N LEU A 255 19.47 7.51 -4.94
CA LEU A 255 18.92 8.08 -6.16
C LEU A 255 18.95 9.62 -6.20
N GLY A 256 19.32 10.28 -5.10
CA GLY A 256 19.26 11.74 -4.99
C GLY A 256 17.83 12.31 -4.93
N TRP A 257 16.86 11.51 -4.56
CA TRP A 257 15.45 11.91 -4.45
C TRP A 257 15.12 12.54 -3.09
N VAL A 258 15.84 12.16 -2.06
CA VAL A 258 15.81 12.80 -0.74
C VAL A 258 17.23 13.01 -0.24
N GLU A 259 17.45 14.00 0.65
CA GLU A 259 18.79 14.31 1.19
C GLU A 259 19.27 13.30 2.20
#